data_aace4ebe236f29a18ef33c88a172273f
#
_entry.id   aace4ebe236f29a18ef33c88a172273f
#
_cell.length_a   1.000
_cell.length_b   1.000
_cell.length_c   1.000
_cell.angle_alpha   90.00
_cell.angle_beta   90.00
_cell.angle_gamma   90.00
#
_symmetry.space_group_name_H-M   'P 1'
#
loop_
_entity.id
_entity.type
_entity.pdbx_description
1 polymer ?
#
loop_
_entity_poly.entity_id
_entity_poly.type
_entity_poly.pdbx_seq_one_letter_code
_entity_poly.pdbx_strand_id
1 'polypeptide(L)'
;FLDDLTVIDAATFLAGPGAATILADYGANVIKIEPPEGDGYRTLVGRYPVPYHWHLTSRNKRSLALDLSKDEGQKVIHQLLAKADVMTTNFMPEQLKRYRLNYEEVQAINPQLIFAHITGYGDSGPDANRRAFDVTGWWARSGMMEFTRDPEQVPLLPAPGMGDHSTATALFAAIMSGLYRRERTGEGSHVSTSLAAVSYTHLRAH
;
A
#
# COMPACT_ATOMS: atom_id res chain seq x y z
N PHE A 1 1.34 10.23 -18.46
CA PHE A 1 0.13 9.40 -18.68
C PHE A 1 -0.93 9.65 -17.60
N LEU A 2 -0.49 9.86 -16.35
CA LEU A 2 -1.37 10.04 -15.18
C LEU A 2 -1.16 11.42 -14.52
N ASP A 3 -0.76 12.40 -15.30
CA ASP A 3 -0.38 13.75 -14.85
C ASP A 3 -1.58 14.57 -14.35
N ASP A 4 -2.79 14.14 -14.66
CA ASP A 4 -4.06 14.66 -14.15
C ASP A 4 -4.47 14.08 -12.79
N LEU A 5 -3.83 13.00 -12.32
CA LEU A 5 -4.19 12.34 -11.07
C LEU A 5 -3.41 12.89 -9.87
N THR A 6 -4.14 13.10 -8.77
CA THR A 6 -3.58 13.36 -7.43
C THR A 6 -3.76 12.15 -6.53
N VAL A 7 -2.67 11.65 -5.98
CA VAL A 7 -2.61 10.45 -5.13
C VAL A 7 -2.15 10.81 -3.73
N ILE A 8 -2.89 10.39 -2.71
CA ILE A 8 -2.47 10.47 -1.31
C ILE A 8 -1.91 9.11 -0.89
N ASP A 9 -0.60 9.05 -0.72
CA ASP A 9 0.10 7.86 -0.23
C ASP A 9 0.18 7.90 1.30
N ALA A 10 -0.84 7.34 1.96
CA ALA A 10 -0.92 7.19 3.41
C ALA A 10 -0.49 5.79 3.89
N ALA A 11 0.29 5.08 3.07
CA ALA A 11 0.86 3.79 3.43
C ALA A 11 2.27 3.94 4.02
N THR A 12 2.78 2.90 4.66
CA THR A 12 4.12 2.87 5.25
C THR A 12 4.94 1.69 4.71
N PHE A 13 6.24 1.74 4.88
CA PHE A 13 7.20 0.74 4.42
C PHE A 13 7.24 0.60 2.89
N LEU A 14 6.88 -0.56 2.31
CA LEU A 14 7.22 -0.91 0.94
C LEU A 14 5.99 -1.16 0.04
N ALA A 15 5.13 -2.10 0.38
CA ALA A 15 4.11 -2.59 -0.56
C ALA A 15 3.10 -1.51 -0.99
N GLY A 16 2.49 -0.80 -0.03
CA GLY A 16 1.57 0.31 -0.32
C GLY A 16 2.27 1.48 -1.01
N PRO A 17 3.39 1.99 -0.43
CA PRO A 17 4.18 3.05 -1.09
C PRO A 17 4.69 2.66 -2.47
N GLY A 18 5.00 1.38 -2.71
CA GLY A 18 5.43 0.87 -4.02
C GLY A 18 4.37 1.07 -5.11
N ALA A 19 3.10 0.80 -4.80
CA ALA A 19 2.00 1.05 -5.75
C ALA A 19 1.88 2.55 -6.09
N ALA A 20 1.96 3.42 -5.09
CA ALA A 20 1.96 4.87 -5.29
C ALA A 20 3.21 5.36 -6.07
N THR A 21 4.37 4.67 -5.92
CA THR A 21 5.56 4.98 -6.72
C THR A 21 5.36 4.65 -8.19
N ILE A 22 4.70 3.54 -8.52
CA ILE A 22 4.38 3.21 -9.91
C ILE A 22 3.47 4.30 -10.51
N LEU A 23 2.45 4.76 -9.78
CA LEU A 23 1.61 5.88 -10.22
C LEU A 23 2.43 7.15 -10.46
N ALA A 24 3.38 7.47 -9.56
CA ALA A 24 4.27 8.62 -9.70
C ALA A 24 5.21 8.50 -10.91
N ASP A 25 5.72 7.30 -11.21
CA ASP A 25 6.55 7.04 -12.39
C ASP A 25 5.78 7.22 -13.70
N TYR A 26 4.45 7.04 -13.68
CA TYR A 26 3.56 7.34 -14.80
C TYR A 26 3.05 8.80 -14.81
N GLY A 27 3.54 9.65 -13.92
CA GLY A 27 3.29 11.09 -13.93
C GLY A 27 2.32 11.61 -12.89
N ALA A 28 1.66 10.75 -12.10
CA ALA A 28 0.72 11.18 -11.08
C ALA A 28 1.38 12.09 -10.02
N ASN A 29 0.65 13.09 -9.55
CA ASN A 29 1.05 13.95 -8.46
C ASN A 29 0.85 13.24 -7.12
N VAL A 30 1.90 12.59 -6.61
CA VAL A 30 1.83 11.79 -5.38
C VAL A 30 2.30 12.58 -4.17
N ILE A 31 1.46 12.64 -3.14
CA ILE A 31 1.76 13.24 -1.84
C ILE A 31 1.87 12.11 -0.81
N LYS A 32 3.07 11.84 -0.36
CA LYS A 32 3.37 10.88 0.71
C LYS A 32 3.08 11.51 2.07
N ILE A 33 2.19 10.91 2.83
CA ILE A 33 1.91 11.30 4.21
C ILE A 33 2.83 10.50 5.13
N GLU A 34 3.53 11.20 6.01
CA GLU A 34 4.46 10.62 6.97
C GLU A 34 4.17 11.16 8.37
N PRO A 35 4.43 10.39 9.43
CA PRO A 35 4.45 10.96 10.77
C PRO A 35 5.59 11.98 10.89
N PRO A 36 5.57 12.89 11.88
CA PRO A 36 6.60 13.92 12.05
C PRO A 36 8.03 13.39 12.11
N GLU A 37 8.22 12.20 12.64
CA GLU A 37 9.51 11.49 12.72
C GLU A 37 9.92 10.80 11.40
N GLY A 38 9.06 10.81 10.40
CA GLY A 38 9.25 10.15 9.11
C GLY A 38 8.78 8.69 9.08
N ASP A 39 8.67 8.13 7.88
CA ASP A 39 8.37 6.72 7.68
C ASP A 39 9.51 5.84 8.22
N GLY A 40 9.17 4.77 8.94
CA GLY A 40 10.16 3.83 9.48
C GLY A 40 11.08 3.21 8.41
N TYR A 41 10.65 3.19 7.15
CA TYR A 41 11.46 2.72 6.03
C TYR A 41 12.67 3.61 5.73
N ARG A 42 12.67 4.89 6.14
CA ARG A 42 13.81 5.80 6.04
C ARG A 42 15.01 5.34 6.87
N THR A 43 14.75 4.60 7.96
CA THR A 43 15.78 4.13 8.89
C THR A 43 16.40 2.79 8.48
N LEU A 44 15.86 2.12 7.47
CA LEU A 44 16.46 0.92 6.90
C LEU A 44 17.72 1.28 6.12
N VAL A 45 18.83 1.37 6.83
CA VAL A 45 20.14 1.61 6.25
C VAL A 45 20.74 0.25 5.87
N GLY A 46 20.87 -0.01 4.57
CA GLY A 46 21.57 -1.18 4.07
C GLY A 46 23.10 -1.05 4.21
N ARG A 47 23.86 -1.78 3.39
CA ARG A 47 25.33 -1.74 3.36
C ARG A 47 25.93 -0.41 2.88
N TYR A 48 25.10 0.47 2.35
CA TYR A 48 25.53 1.74 1.75
C TYR A 48 25.16 2.91 2.67
N PRO A 49 25.90 4.02 2.60
CA PRO A 49 25.66 5.19 3.47
C PRO A 49 24.38 5.98 3.11
N VAL A 50 23.76 5.66 1.99
CA VAL A 50 22.49 6.27 1.56
C VAL A 50 21.33 5.29 1.75
N PRO A 51 20.15 5.74 2.17
CA PRO A 51 18.97 4.90 2.35
C PRO A 51 18.34 4.55 1.00
N TYR A 52 19.04 3.76 0.18
CA TYR A 52 18.63 3.43 -1.18
C TYR A 52 17.26 2.75 -1.26
N HIS A 53 16.88 1.97 -0.25
CA HIS A 53 15.55 1.37 -0.16
C HIS A 53 14.46 2.43 -0.17
N TRP A 54 14.64 3.49 0.65
CA TRP A 54 13.73 4.62 0.67
C TRP A 54 13.66 5.33 -0.68
N HIS A 55 14.81 5.60 -1.29
CA HIS A 55 14.85 6.29 -2.59
C HIS A 55 14.17 5.49 -3.70
N LEU A 56 14.26 4.17 -3.67
CA LEU A 56 13.59 3.30 -4.66
C LEU A 56 12.07 3.39 -4.58
N THR A 57 11.49 3.52 -3.39
CA THR A 57 10.05 3.46 -3.17
C THR A 57 9.39 4.80 -2.89
N SER A 58 10.18 5.87 -2.89
CA SER A 58 9.68 7.23 -2.59
C SER A 58 10.10 8.25 -3.64
N ARG A 59 10.71 7.79 -4.75
CA ARG A 59 11.02 8.66 -5.89
C ARG A 59 9.75 9.28 -6.48
N ASN A 60 9.89 10.45 -7.07
CA ASN A 60 8.83 11.20 -7.74
C ASN A 60 7.63 11.59 -6.84
N LYS A 61 7.79 11.51 -5.51
CA LYS A 61 6.76 11.89 -4.54
C LYS A 61 7.14 13.19 -3.83
N ARG A 62 6.13 13.94 -3.44
CA ARG A 62 6.26 15.02 -2.45
C ARG A 62 5.95 14.44 -1.07
N SER A 63 6.67 14.88 -0.03
CA SER A 63 6.46 14.44 1.34
C SER A 63 5.72 15.53 2.14
N LEU A 64 4.79 15.09 2.98
CA LEU A 64 4.08 15.93 3.94
C LEU A 64 4.05 15.23 5.30
N ALA A 65 4.68 15.85 6.30
CA ALA A 65 4.64 15.35 7.67
C ALA A 65 3.34 15.77 8.36
N LEU A 66 2.55 14.79 8.82
CA LEU A 66 1.29 14.99 9.55
C LEU A 66 1.19 14.04 10.74
N ASP A 67 0.89 14.58 11.91
CA ASP A 67 0.49 13.77 13.05
C ASP A 67 -1.01 13.43 12.95
N LEU A 68 -1.33 12.28 12.36
CA LEU A 68 -2.71 11.80 12.20
C LEU A 68 -3.38 11.42 13.53
N SER A 69 -2.63 11.39 14.65
CA SER A 69 -3.22 11.21 15.97
C SER A 69 -3.89 12.50 16.50
N LYS A 70 -3.65 13.63 15.86
CA LYS A 70 -4.17 14.95 16.20
C LYS A 70 -5.28 15.38 15.23
N ASP A 71 -6.28 16.09 15.76
CA ASP A 71 -7.39 16.60 14.97
C ASP A 71 -6.93 17.53 13.83
N GLU A 72 -5.88 18.33 14.07
CA GLU A 72 -5.30 19.22 13.07
C GLU A 72 -4.72 18.42 11.87
N GLY A 73 -3.98 17.35 12.15
CA GLY A 73 -3.44 16.48 11.12
C GLY A 73 -4.54 15.76 10.32
N GLN A 74 -5.59 15.31 11.02
CA GLN A 74 -6.77 14.70 10.37
C GLN A 74 -7.51 15.70 9.50
N LYS A 75 -7.70 16.95 9.93
CA LYS A 75 -8.31 17.99 9.10
C LYS A 75 -7.53 18.24 7.81
N VAL A 76 -6.21 18.27 7.88
CA VAL A 76 -5.36 18.48 6.69
C VAL A 76 -5.49 17.33 5.72
N ILE A 77 -5.38 16.08 6.16
CA ILE A 77 -5.51 14.93 5.24
C ILE A 77 -6.91 14.84 4.63
N HIS A 78 -7.98 15.16 5.38
CA HIS A 78 -9.35 15.20 4.85
C HIS A 78 -9.51 16.27 3.75
N GLN A 79 -8.88 17.44 3.89
CA GLN A 79 -8.88 18.48 2.85
C GLN A 79 -8.13 18.03 1.59
N LEU A 80 -7.06 17.23 1.73
CA LEU A 80 -6.35 16.63 0.61
C LEU A 80 -7.20 15.57 -0.08
N LEU A 81 -7.84 14.66 0.69
CA LEU A 81 -8.69 13.59 0.18
C LEU A 81 -9.90 14.12 -0.58
N ALA A 82 -10.45 15.27 -0.18
CA ALA A 82 -11.55 15.92 -0.88
C ALA A 82 -11.22 16.31 -2.34
N LYS A 83 -9.92 16.36 -2.69
CA LYS A 83 -9.41 16.75 -4.01
C LYS A 83 -8.55 15.67 -4.67
N ALA A 84 -8.40 14.52 -4.02
CA ALA A 84 -7.57 13.42 -4.49
C ALA A 84 -8.37 12.46 -5.36
N ASP A 85 -7.69 11.77 -6.25
CA ASP A 85 -8.24 10.71 -7.10
C ASP A 85 -8.07 9.33 -6.47
N VAL A 86 -6.96 9.14 -5.78
CA VAL A 86 -6.58 7.86 -5.17
C VAL A 86 -6.02 8.08 -3.78
N MET A 87 -6.38 7.21 -2.84
CA MET A 87 -5.69 7.05 -1.56
C MET A 87 -5.13 5.64 -1.47
N THR A 88 -3.82 5.50 -1.25
CA THR A 88 -3.21 4.21 -0.92
C THR A 88 -2.93 4.11 0.57
N THR A 89 -3.24 2.97 1.18
CA THR A 89 -2.99 2.74 2.61
C THR A 89 -2.73 1.27 2.93
N ASN A 90 -1.94 1.02 3.97
CA ASN A 90 -1.76 -0.28 4.62
C ASN A 90 -2.03 -0.21 6.12
N PHE A 91 -2.75 0.81 6.55
CA PHE A 91 -3.13 0.93 7.96
C PHE A 91 -4.04 -0.20 8.38
N MET A 92 -3.82 -0.68 9.61
CA MET A 92 -4.70 -1.66 10.24
C MET A 92 -6.09 -1.05 10.48
N PRO A 93 -7.17 -1.86 10.52
CA PRO A 93 -8.53 -1.37 10.73
C PRO A 93 -8.69 -0.42 11.92
N GLU A 94 -7.99 -0.70 13.03
CA GLU A 94 -7.98 0.17 14.21
C GLU A 94 -7.35 1.53 13.94
N GLN A 95 -6.28 1.58 13.12
CA GLN A 95 -5.64 2.84 12.73
C GLN A 95 -6.53 3.62 11.78
N LEU A 96 -7.13 2.96 10.78
CA LEU A 96 -8.09 3.59 9.87
C LEU A 96 -9.23 4.24 10.65
N LYS A 97 -9.83 3.53 11.61
CA LYS A 97 -10.87 4.07 12.48
C LYS A 97 -10.38 5.24 13.34
N ARG A 98 -9.21 5.09 13.96
CA ARG A 98 -8.62 6.14 14.82
C ARG A 98 -8.32 7.42 14.06
N TYR A 99 -7.86 7.31 12.81
CA TYR A 99 -7.49 8.45 11.98
C TYR A 99 -8.66 8.97 11.14
N ARG A 100 -9.85 8.36 11.25
CA ARG A 100 -11.04 8.68 10.45
C ARG A 100 -10.75 8.56 8.95
N LEU A 101 -10.11 7.47 8.56
CA LEU A 101 -9.66 7.16 7.21
C LEU A 101 -10.18 5.81 6.73
N ASN A 102 -11.22 5.24 7.36
CA ASN A 102 -11.88 4.04 6.80
C ASN A 102 -12.63 4.40 5.51
N TYR A 103 -12.99 3.39 4.74
CA TYR A 103 -13.60 3.59 3.43
C TYR A 103 -14.87 4.45 3.47
N GLU A 104 -15.74 4.21 4.45
CA GLU A 104 -17.01 4.92 4.59
C GLU A 104 -16.80 6.42 4.87
N GLU A 105 -15.85 6.75 5.73
CA GLU A 105 -15.51 8.14 6.04
C GLU A 105 -14.87 8.84 4.85
N VAL A 106 -13.95 8.17 4.15
CA VAL A 106 -13.28 8.72 2.97
C VAL A 106 -14.27 8.88 1.80
N GLN A 107 -15.17 7.92 1.59
CA GLN A 107 -16.22 7.99 0.58
C GLN A 107 -17.20 9.14 0.86
N ALA A 108 -17.51 9.41 2.12
CA ALA A 108 -18.36 10.55 2.51
C ALA A 108 -17.70 11.90 2.19
N ILE A 109 -16.35 11.98 2.25
CA ILE A 109 -15.59 13.18 1.88
C ILE A 109 -15.51 13.33 0.36
N ASN A 110 -15.22 12.23 -0.36
CA ASN A 110 -15.05 12.23 -1.80
C ASN A 110 -15.59 10.92 -2.43
N PRO A 111 -16.84 10.92 -2.91
CA PRO A 111 -17.48 9.73 -3.50
C PRO A 111 -16.79 9.19 -4.75
N GLN A 112 -15.93 9.97 -5.40
CA GLN A 112 -15.21 9.58 -6.63
C GLN A 112 -13.81 9.00 -6.35
N LEU A 113 -13.34 9.05 -5.10
CA LEU A 113 -12.00 8.60 -4.75
C LEU A 113 -11.87 7.07 -4.85
N ILE A 114 -10.74 6.61 -5.38
CA ILE A 114 -10.34 5.21 -5.35
C ILE A 114 -9.61 4.95 -4.03
N PHE A 115 -10.25 4.26 -3.12
CA PHE A 115 -9.66 3.82 -1.87
C PHE A 115 -8.91 2.50 -2.09
N ALA A 116 -7.59 2.53 -2.06
CA ALA A 116 -6.73 1.39 -2.35
C ALA A 116 -6.05 0.86 -1.09
N HIS A 117 -6.49 -0.30 -0.62
CA HIS A 117 -6.03 -0.90 0.62
C HIS A 117 -5.18 -2.14 0.38
N ILE A 118 -4.03 -2.21 1.06
CA ILE A 118 -3.17 -3.39 1.05
C ILE A 118 -3.05 -3.98 2.45
N THR A 119 -3.24 -5.28 2.55
CA THR A 119 -3.24 -6.01 3.83
C THR A 119 -2.28 -7.19 3.80
N GLY A 120 -2.05 -7.81 4.93
CA GLY A 120 -1.30 -9.07 5.00
C GLY A 120 -2.10 -10.26 4.47
N TYR A 121 -3.38 -10.35 4.86
CA TYR A 121 -4.18 -11.59 4.69
C TYR A 121 -5.59 -11.35 4.15
N GLY A 122 -5.93 -10.13 3.75
CA GLY A 122 -7.27 -9.74 3.28
C GLY A 122 -8.03 -8.89 4.28
N ASP A 123 -9.12 -8.27 3.80
CA ASP A 123 -9.96 -7.36 4.60
C ASP A 123 -11.02 -8.11 5.43
N SER A 124 -11.13 -9.42 5.27
CA SER A 124 -12.11 -10.26 5.95
C SER A 124 -11.51 -11.60 6.39
N GLY A 125 -12.22 -12.31 7.26
CA GLY A 125 -11.80 -13.60 7.78
C GLY A 125 -11.00 -13.49 9.09
N PRO A 126 -10.54 -14.64 9.64
CA PRO A 126 -9.94 -14.71 10.98
C PRO A 126 -8.60 -13.99 11.09
N ASP A 127 -7.88 -13.82 9.99
CA ASP A 127 -6.57 -13.18 9.95
C ASP A 127 -6.62 -11.70 9.47
N ALA A 128 -7.80 -11.09 9.25
CA ALA A 128 -7.95 -9.74 8.73
C ALA A 128 -7.21 -8.67 9.57
N ASN A 129 -7.16 -8.86 10.88
CA ASN A 129 -6.49 -7.96 11.83
C ASN A 129 -5.03 -8.37 12.12
N ARG A 130 -4.48 -9.32 11.37
CA ARG A 130 -3.13 -9.81 11.60
C ARG A 130 -2.10 -9.01 10.79
N ARG A 131 -1.06 -8.54 11.47
CA ARG A 131 0.08 -7.89 10.82
C ARG A 131 0.90 -8.89 10.01
N ALA A 132 1.45 -8.44 8.89
CA ALA A 132 2.35 -9.22 8.07
C ALA A 132 3.45 -8.35 7.47
N PHE A 133 4.56 -9.00 7.18
CA PHE A 133 5.57 -8.57 6.21
C PHE A 133 5.55 -9.55 5.03
N ASP A 134 6.26 -9.24 3.97
CA ASP A 134 6.36 -10.10 2.78
C ASP A 134 6.81 -11.52 3.14
N VAL A 135 7.80 -11.66 4.03
CA VAL A 135 8.29 -12.96 4.48
C VAL A 135 7.22 -13.80 5.21
N THR A 136 6.30 -13.16 5.91
CA THR A 136 5.25 -13.88 6.65
C THR A 136 3.97 -14.07 5.85
N GLY A 137 3.48 -13.03 5.18
CA GLY A 137 2.24 -13.05 4.42
C GLY A 137 2.38 -13.67 3.04
N TRP A 138 3.40 -13.27 2.30
CA TRP A 138 3.59 -13.71 0.91
C TRP A 138 4.41 -15.01 0.81
N TRP A 139 5.50 -15.14 1.56
CA TRP A 139 6.46 -16.24 1.44
C TRP A 139 6.04 -17.46 2.28
N ALA A 140 5.92 -17.30 3.60
CA ALA A 140 5.64 -18.42 4.48
C ALA A 140 4.18 -18.90 4.39
N ARG A 141 3.20 -17.98 4.46
CA ARG A 141 1.78 -18.33 4.50
C ARG A 141 1.29 -19.00 3.21
N SER A 142 1.85 -18.67 2.07
CA SER A 142 1.50 -19.26 0.79
C SER A 142 2.04 -20.68 0.58
N GLY A 143 3.02 -21.09 1.38
CA GLY A 143 3.75 -22.34 1.17
C GLY A 143 4.94 -22.22 0.21
N MET A 144 5.21 -21.05 -0.41
CA MET A 144 6.37 -20.88 -1.29
C MET A 144 7.69 -21.22 -0.60
N MET A 145 7.78 -20.93 0.69
CA MET A 145 8.93 -21.27 1.52
C MET A 145 9.20 -22.78 1.54
N GLU A 146 8.15 -23.59 1.54
CA GLU A 146 8.27 -25.05 1.51
C GLU A 146 8.58 -25.57 0.10
N PHE A 147 7.93 -24.99 -0.91
CA PHE A 147 8.16 -25.39 -2.31
C PHE A 147 9.57 -25.14 -2.82
N THR A 148 10.29 -24.19 -2.26
CA THR A 148 11.60 -23.75 -2.76
C THR A 148 12.78 -24.37 -2.00
N ARG A 149 12.51 -25.22 -1.01
CA ARG A 149 13.56 -25.90 -0.27
C ARG A 149 13.69 -27.36 -0.66
N ASP A 150 14.92 -27.88 -0.62
CA ASP A 150 15.16 -29.32 -0.68
C ASP A 150 14.66 -30.00 0.60
N PRO A 151 14.26 -31.28 0.53
CA PRO A 151 13.92 -32.05 1.72
C PRO A 151 15.03 -31.97 2.78
N GLU A 152 14.63 -31.83 4.03
CA GLU A 152 15.54 -31.75 5.21
C GLU A 152 16.43 -30.46 5.29
N GLN A 153 16.32 -29.56 4.33
CA GLN A 153 17.01 -28.28 4.40
C GLN A 153 16.23 -27.25 5.25
N VAL A 154 16.97 -26.31 5.84
CA VAL A 154 16.36 -25.18 6.56
C VAL A 154 15.63 -24.28 5.55
N PRO A 155 14.40 -23.82 5.84
CA PRO A 155 13.74 -22.87 4.97
C PRO A 155 14.56 -21.61 4.73
N LEU A 156 14.65 -21.20 3.46
CA LEU A 156 15.37 -19.98 3.07
C LEU A 156 14.43 -18.76 3.13
N LEU A 157 15.02 -17.60 3.40
CA LEU A 157 14.30 -16.33 3.26
C LEU A 157 14.25 -15.93 1.78
N PRO A 158 13.19 -15.25 1.34
CA PRO A 158 13.12 -14.68 -0.01
C PRO A 158 14.08 -13.50 -0.13
N ALA A 159 14.31 -13.03 -1.35
CA ALA A 159 14.93 -11.73 -1.55
C ALA A 159 14.06 -10.64 -0.86
N PRO A 160 14.68 -9.70 -0.12
CA PRO A 160 13.94 -8.67 0.60
C PRO A 160 13.01 -7.88 -0.33
N GLY A 161 11.75 -7.73 0.06
CA GLY A 161 10.74 -7.00 -0.69
C GLY A 161 10.13 -7.76 -1.89
N MET A 162 10.48 -9.01 -2.12
CA MET A 162 9.97 -9.80 -3.24
C MET A 162 8.43 -9.90 -3.24
N GLY A 163 7.85 -10.17 -2.07
CA GLY A 163 6.40 -10.20 -1.87
C GLY A 163 5.77 -8.82 -1.93
N ASP A 164 6.42 -7.83 -1.35
CA ASP A 164 5.93 -6.45 -1.31
C ASP A 164 5.86 -5.83 -2.72
N HIS A 165 6.90 -5.99 -3.54
CA HIS A 165 6.91 -5.44 -4.90
C HIS A 165 5.87 -6.08 -5.81
N SER A 166 5.70 -7.40 -5.75
CA SER A 166 4.65 -8.09 -6.51
C SER A 166 3.25 -7.65 -6.06
N THR A 167 3.06 -7.46 -4.75
CA THR A 167 1.78 -7.00 -4.20
C THR A 167 1.52 -5.53 -4.53
N ALA A 168 2.56 -4.69 -4.56
CA ALA A 168 2.46 -3.30 -5.02
C ALA A 168 1.99 -3.22 -6.49
N THR A 169 2.53 -4.08 -7.36
CA THR A 169 2.12 -4.16 -8.77
C THR A 169 0.66 -4.62 -8.89
N ALA A 170 0.23 -5.58 -8.09
CA ALA A 170 -1.16 -6.03 -8.06
C ALA A 170 -2.11 -4.91 -7.57
N LEU A 171 -1.71 -4.14 -6.54
CA LEU A 171 -2.49 -2.99 -6.08
C LEU A 171 -2.56 -1.90 -7.16
N PHE A 172 -1.47 -1.61 -7.87
CA PHE A 172 -1.49 -0.69 -9.00
C PHE A 172 -2.50 -1.14 -10.07
N ALA A 173 -2.52 -2.42 -10.44
CA ALA A 173 -3.50 -2.94 -11.39
C ALA A 173 -4.95 -2.81 -10.88
N ALA A 174 -5.18 -3.03 -9.59
CA ALA A 174 -6.50 -2.83 -8.96
C ALA A 174 -6.91 -1.35 -8.97
N ILE A 175 -5.99 -0.42 -8.71
CA ILE A 175 -6.21 1.02 -8.80
C ILE A 175 -6.61 1.41 -10.24
N MET A 176 -5.87 0.94 -11.24
CA MET A 176 -6.19 1.22 -12.66
C MET A 176 -7.57 0.67 -13.05
N SER A 177 -7.97 -0.49 -12.53
CA SER A 177 -9.31 -1.06 -12.72
C SER A 177 -10.39 -0.18 -12.07
N GLY A 178 -10.12 0.35 -10.86
CA GLY A 178 -11.00 1.29 -10.17
C GLY A 178 -11.15 2.61 -10.92
N LEU A 179 -10.05 3.18 -11.42
CA LEU A 179 -10.04 4.40 -12.23
C LEU A 179 -10.83 4.19 -13.54
N TYR A 180 -10.60 3.06 -14.23
CA TYR A 180 -11.37 2.71 -15.43
C TYR A 180 -12.89 2.60 -15.15
N ARG A 181 -13.28 1.99 -14.02
CA ARG A 181 -14.68 1.96 -13.59
C ARG A 181 -15.21 3.37 -13.35
N ARG A 182 -14.45 4.22 -12.65
CA ARG A 182 -14.82 5.62 -12.36
C ARG A 182 -15.10 6.42 -13.63
N GLU A 183 -14.25 6.29 -14.65
CA GLU A 183 -14.48 6.96 -15.96
C GLU A 183 -15.82 6.59 -16.60
N ARG A 184 -16.33 5.40 -16.35
CA ARG A 184 -17.57 4.90 -16.93
C ARG A 184 -18.80 5.18 -16.07
N THR A 185 -18.64 5.29 -14.76
CA THR A 185 -19.77 5.37 -13.81
C THR A 185 -19.85 6.70 -13.07
N GLY A 186 -18.74 7.45 -13.02
CA GLY A 186 -18.60 8.63 -12.17
C GLY A 186 -18.40 8.31 -10.69
N GLU A 187 -18.29 7.03 -10.31
CA GLU A 187 -18.21 6.59 -8.92
C GLU A 187 -16.82 6.07 -8.57
N GLY A 188 -16.33 6.42 -7.37
CA GLY A 188 -15.16 5.81 -6.77
C GLY A 188 -15.37 4.35 -6.38
N SER A 189 -14.36 3.73 -5.79
CA SER A 189 -14.45 2.35 -5.33
C SER A 189 -13.42 2.03 -4.26
N HIS A 190 -13.72 1.02 -3.44
CA HIS A 190 -12.75 0.33 -2.62
C HIS A 190 -12.12 -0.79 -3.45
N VAL A 191 -10.81 -0.72 -3.63
CA VAL A 191 -10.00 -1.78 -4.22
C VAL A 191 -8.99 -2.28 -3.20
N SER A 192 -8.80 -3.59 -3.10
CA SER A 192 -7.87 -4.15 -2.14
C SER A 192 -7.07 -5.32 -2.69
N THR A 193 -5.93 -5.55 -2.10
CA THR A 193 -5.12 -6.74 -2.30
C THR A 193 -4.43 -7.14 -1.00
N SER A 194 -3.89 -8.35 -0.95
CA SER A 194 -3.11 -8.80 0.20
C SER A 194 -1.88 -9.57 -0.22
N LEU A 195 -0.86 -9.56 0.64
CA LEU A 195 0.36 -10.34 0.46
C LEU A 195 0.06 -11.82 0.20
N ALA A 196 -0.83 -12.40 1.02
CA ALA A 196 -1.22 -13.79 0.88
C ALA A 196 -1.98 -14.08 -0.42
N ALA A 197 -2.93 -13.22 -0.83
CA ALA A 197 -3.71 -13.44 -2.04
C ALA A 197 -2.86 -13.38 -3.30
N VAL A 198 -1.91 -12.45 -3.39
CA VAL A 198 -1.02 -12.30 -4.55
C VAL A 198 -0.15 -13.54 -4.74
N SER A 199 0.40 -14.10 -3.66
CA SER A 199 1.19 -15.33 -3.78
C SER A 199 0.33 -16.55 -4.13
N TYR A 200 -0.89 -16.66 -3.59
CA TYR A 200 -1.82 -17.75 -3.91
C TYR A 200 -2.27 -17.75 -5.38
N THR A 201 -2.44 -16.59 -5.98
CA THR A 201 -2.82 -16.47 -7.39
C THR A 201 -1.78 -17.12 -8.30
N HIS A 202 -0.52 -17.05 -7.92
CA HIS A 202 0.58 -17.65 -8.70
C HIS A 202 0.76 -19.14 -8.45
N LEU A 203 0.36 -19.66 -7.29
CA LEU A 203 0.47 -21.09 -6.95
C LEU A 203 -0.73 -21.92 -7.41
N ARG A 204 -1.90 -21.30 -7.58
CA ARG A 204 -3.13 -22.01 -7.96
C ARG A 204 -3.25 -22.31 -9.46
N ALA A 205 -2.32 -21.83 -10.27
CA ALA A 205 -2.26 -22.06 -11.72
C ALA A 205 -1.59 -23.41 -12.10
N HIS A 206 -1.19 -24.20 -11.12
CA HIS A 206 -0.62 -25.53 -11.23
C HIS A 206 -1.40 -26.53 -10.37
#